data_bacb2c158f43e8d87a3194a92030b721
#
_entry.id   bacb2c158f43e8d87a3194a92030b721
#
_cell.length_a   1.000
_cell.length_b   1.000
_cell.length_c   1.000
_cell.angle_alpha   90.00
_cell.angle_beta   90.00
_cell.angle_gamma   90.00
#
_symmetry.space_group_name_H-M   'P 1'
#
loop_
_entity.id
_entity.type
_entity.pdbx_description
1 polymer ?
#
loop_
_entity_poly.entity_id
_entity_poly.type
_entity_poly.pdbx_seq_one_letter_code
_entity_poly.pdbx_strand_id
1 'polypeptide(L)'
;MEWLHTLFFGSGIAHAVLTFALVITIGILLGKVKIGGISLGITWILFVGIVLSHFGMTVDGEVRHFVQEFGLILFVFSIGLQVGPGFFASFKHGGMTLVMCAVAIVLLGVATAYVVHLATGTPIPTMVGILSGAVTNTPGLGAAQQAYTDALGIEDPTIALGYAVAYPLGVVGIIFTMIFIRYALRVKFEKEDEGLAALSREHKLADKVSVEFTNKTLDGRTVAYVRDLINRQFVISRILRPDGTISMADAESVIHIGDRLWLISQAEDIEAIVAFFGRRVEMTDEQWGNNTPNAELVSRRILITKSSLNGKKFSDLRLRTKYGITITRVNRAGVDLIPYQGLELQVGDRVMVVGPAKAVAQVADVLGNSLKKLNQPNLVTIFVGIALGVLLGSIPLLNVPQPVKLGLAGGPLIVAILIGRFGTHFHLVTYTTMSANLMLREIGIALFLAAVGIGAGDGFIDAIVDGGYRWIGYGVTITVLPLIIVALVARLWLKMNYYTLMGLIAGSTTDPPALAYANATAGNDMPVGYSTVYPVVMFLRVLTAQIFILFAL
;
A
#
# COMPACT_ATOMS: atom_id res chain seq x y z
N MET A 1 -30.57 3.28 -39.34
CA MET A 1 -29.83 4.37 -38.71
C MET A 1 -30.40 4.84 -37.38
N GLU A 2 -31.72 4.78 -37.18
CA GLU A 2 -32.36 5.14 -35.88
C GLU A 2 -31.86 4.32 -34.69
N TRP A 3 -31.65 3.01 -34.84
CA TRP A 3 -31.13 2.17 -33.76
C TRP A 3 -29.70 2.62 -33.28
N LEU A 4 -28.87 3.09 -34.20
CA LEU A 4 -27.54 3.63 -33.88
C LEU A 4 -27.67 4.94 -33.10
N HIS A 5 -28.56 5.82 -33.53
CA HIS A 5 -28.82 7.08 -32.81
C HIS A 5 -29.37 6.80 -31.39
N THR A 6 -30.31 5.86 -31.25
CA THR A 6 -30.85 5.44 -29.95
C THR A 6 -29.77 4.82 -29.07
N LEU A 7 -28.82 4.09 -29.65
CA LEU A 7 -27.73 3.46 -28.90
C LEU A 7 -26.70 4.48 -28.38
N PHE A 8 -26.42 5.56 -29.15
CA PHE A 8 -25.41 6.58 -28.77
C PHE A 8 -26.00 7.77 -27.99
N PHE A 9 -27.25 8.14 -28.26
CA PHE A 9 -27.90 9.34 -27.73
C PHE A 9 -29.30 9.07 -27.12
N GLY A 10 -29.66 7.81 -26.99
CA GLY A 10 -30.93 7.42 -26.42
C GLY A 10 -30.90 7.27 -24.89
N SER A 11 -31.88 6.52 -24.38
CA SER A 11 -31.98 6.16 -22.97
C SER A 11 -32.05 4.63 -22.83
N GLY A 12 -31.60 4.13 -21.70
CA GLY A 12 -31.69 2.71 -21.35
C GLY A 12 -30.34 2.07 -21.07
N ILE A 13 -30.40 0.82 -20.60
CA ILE A 13 -29.20 0.11 -20.06
C ILE A 13 -28.14 -0.11 -21.16
N ALA A 14 -28.55 -0.46 -22.39
CA ALA A 14 -27.62 -0.70 -23.49
C ALA A 14 -26.82 0.58 -23.84
N HIS A 15 -27.50 1.72 -23.89
CA HIS A 15 -26.87 3.04 -24.07
C HIS A 15 -25.90 3.35 -22.91
N ALA A 16 -26.33 3.16 -21.67
CA ALA A 16 -25.49 3.40 -20.48
C ALA A 16 -24.22 2.54 -20.51
N VAL A 17 -24.34 1.22 -20.77
CA VAL A 17 -23.20 0.31 -20.86
C VAL A 17 -22.23 0.73 -21.98
N LEU A 18 -22.75 1.09 -23.15
CA LEU A 18 -21.92 1.57 -24.26
C LEU A 18 -21.19 2.86 -23.88
N THR A 19 -21.88 3.83 -23.30
CA THR A 19 -21.30 5.11 -22.87
C THR A 19 -20.19 4.89 -21.85
N PHE A 20 -20.43 4.10 -20.80
CA PHE A 20 -19.38 3.77 -19.84
C PHE A 20 -18.20 3.04 -20.49
N ALA A 21 -18.44 2.07 -21.36
CA ALA A 21 -17.39 1.34 -22.05
C ALA A 21 -16.53 2.24 -22.94
N LEU A 22 -17.14 3.19 -23.67
CA LEU A 22 -16.42 4.16 -24.50
C LEU A 22 -15.62 5.13 -23.66
N VAL A 23 -16.21 5.75 -22.63
CA VAL A 23 -15.55 6.67 -21.72
C VAL A 23 -14.31 6.02 -21.10
N ILE A 24 -14.47 4.79 -20.57
CA ILE A 24 -13.39 4.06 -19.92
C ILE A 24 -12.31 3.68 -20.94
N THR A 25 -12.68 3.15 -22.10
CA THR A 25 -11.71 2.72 -23.12
C THR A 25 -10.88 3.88 -23.64
N ILE A 26 -11.53 4.97 -24.03
CA ILE A 26 -10.84 6.17 -24.54
C ILE A 26 -9.99 6.78 -23.45
N GLY A 27 -10.51 6.88 -22.23
CA GLY A 27 -9.78 7.40 -21.07
C GLY A 27 -8.52 6.59 -20.74
N ILE A 28 -8.58 5.26 -20.77
CA ILE A 28 -7.40 4.40 -20.56
C ILE A 28 -6.39 4.56 -21.70
N LEU A 29 -6.85 4.66 -22.94
CA LEU A 29 -5.95 4.87 -24.08
C LEU A 29 -5.22 6.22 -23.98
N LEU A 30 -5.92 7.30 -23.67
CA LEU A 30 -5.33 8.62 -23.42
C LEU A 30 -4.42 8.60 -22.18
N GLY A 31 -4.76 7.82 -21.16
CA GLY A 31 -3.93 7.64 -19.97
C GLY A 31 -2.54 7.06 -20.24
N LYS A 32 -2.32 6.43 -21.40
CA LYS A 32 -0.99 5.94 -21.83
C LYS A 32 -0.11 7.04 -22.42
N VAL A 33 -0.72 8.17 -22.81
CA VAL A 33 0.01 9.31 -23.38
C VAL A 33 0.81 10.01 -22.30
N LYS A 34 2.10 10.22 -22.55
CA LYS A 34 3.01 10.94 -21.66
C LYS A 34 3.34 12.30 -22.27
N ILE A 35 3.09 13.36 -21.53
CA ILE A 35 3.45 14.73 -21.90
C ILE A 35 4.59 15.16 -20.99
N GLY A 36 5.78 15.42 -21.56
CA GLY A 36 6.96 15.75 -20.77
C GLY A 36 7.41 14.63 -19.80
N GLY A 37 7.08 13.36 -20.10
CA GLY A 37 7.38 12.22 -19.24
C GLY A 37 6.33 11.93 -18.16
N ILE A 38 5.34 12.82 -17.98
CA ILE A 38 4.26 12.71 -17.00
C ILE A 38 2.98 12.21 -17.70
N SER A 39 2.26 11.28 -17.06
CA SER A 39 0.94 10.81 -17.51
C SER A 39 -0.09 11.06 -16.42
N LEU A 40 -1.28 11.52 -16.80
CA LEU A 40 -2.43 11.62 -15.89
C LEU A 40 -3.08 10.25 -15.60
N GLY A 41 -2.62 9.19 -16.28
CA GLY A 41 -3.06 7.83 -16.04
C GLY A 41 -4.58 7.67 -16.20
N ILE A 42 -5.19 6.92 -15.26
CA ILE A 42 -6.61 6.57 -15.27
C ILE A 42 -7.54 7.79 -15.13
N THR A 43 -7.04 8.94 -14.67
CA THR A 43 -7.85 10.16 -14.48
C THR A 43 -8.35 10.74 -15.81
N TRP A 44 -7.74 10.37 -16.95
CA TRP A 44 -8.28 10.71 -18.26
C TRP A 44 -9.71 10.23 -18.47
N ILE A 45 -10.15 9.18 -17.78
CA ILE A 45 -11.53 8.69 -17.83
C ILE A 45 -12.51 9.80 -17.41
N LEU A 46 -12.19 10.55 -16.36
CA LEU A 46 -13.01 11.69 -15.92
C LEU A 46 -13.16 12.73 -17.03
N PHE A 47 -12.05 13.13 -17.64
CA PHE A 47 -12.06 14.15 -18.70
C PHE A 47 -12.82 13.69 -19.94
N VAL A 48 -12.65 12.44 -20.35
CA VAL A 48 -13.41 11.86 -21.45
C VAL A 48 -14.90 11.82 -21.13
N GLY A 49 -15.27 11.48 -19.89
CA GLY A 49 -16.65 11.52 -19.44
C GLY A 49 -17.26 12.92 -19.54
N ILE A 50 -16.52 13.96 -19.08
CA ILE A 50 -16.92 15.36 -19.19
C ILE A 50 -17.15 15.75 -20.67
N VAL A 51 -16.19 15.42 -21.54
CA VAL A 51 -16.28 15.79 -22.98
C VAL A 51 -17.45 15.08 -23.67
N LEU A 52 -17.60 13.76 -23.49
CA LEU A 52 -18.67 13.03 -24.15
C LEU A 52 -20.05 13.44 -23.62
N SER A 53 -20.20 13.71 -22.34
CA SER A 53 -21.44 14.22 -21.74
C SER A 53 -21.79 15.61 -22.27
N HIS A 54 -20.80 16.50 -22.41
CA HIS A 54 -20.98 17.83 -23.03
C HIS A 54 -21.52 17.73 -24.46
N PHE A 55 -21.14 16.69 -25.23
CA PHE A 55 -21.65 16.42 -26.57
C PHE A 55 -22.99 15.61 -26.57
N GLY A 56 -23.65 15.46 -25.43
CA GLY A 56 -24.96 14.86 -25.31
C GLY A 56 -25.00 13.35 -25.04
N MET A 57 -23.85 12.69 -24.83
CA MET A 57 -23.81 11.30 -24.36
C MET A 57 -24.01 11.25 -22.84
N THR A 58 -25.26 11.47 -22.41
CA THR A 58 -25.64 11.45 -20.98
C THR A 58 -26.23 10.10 -20.59
N VAL A 59 -26.13 9.73 -19.31
CA VAL A 59 -26.69 8.51 -18.75
C VAL A 59 -27.76 8.87 -17.74
N ASP A 60 -28.80 8.02 -17.66
CA ASP A 60 -29.85 8.15 -16.65
C ASP A 60 -29.28 8.35 -15.25
N GLY A 61 -29.85 9.27 -14.48
CA GLY A 61 -29.33 9.70 -13.19
C GLY A 61 -29.22 8.59 -12.16
N GLU A 62 -30.22 7.67 -12.09
CA GLU A 62 -30.22 6.57 -11.12
C GLU A 62 -29.16 5.52 -11.50
N VAL A 63 -29.03 5.20 -12.79
CA VAL A 63 -28.00 4.27 -13.29
C VAL A 63 -26.61 4.86 -13.06
N ARG A 64 -26.41 6.13 -13.35
CA ARG A 64 -25.15 6.82 -13.14
C ARG A 64 -24.77 6.84 -11.67
N HIS A 65 -25.71 7.18 -10.79
CA HIS A 65 -25.47 7.20 -9.34
C HIS A 65 -25.13 5.81 -8.80
N PHE A 66 -25.86 4.76 -9.19
CA PHE A 66 -25.53 3.40 -8.80
C PHE A 66 -24.12 2.99 -9.23
N VAL A 67 -23.72 3.28 -10.47
CA VAL A 67 -22.39 2.94 -11.00
C VAL A 67 -21.30 3.73 -10.24
N GLN A 68 -21.55 5.00 -9.93
CA GLN A 68 -20.66 5.85 -9.13
C GLN A 68 -20.41 5.25 -7.74
N GLU A 69 -21.48 4.96 -7.00
CA GLU A 69 -21.39 4.45 -5.63
C GLU A 69 -20.78 3.04 -5.59
N PHE A 70 -21.22 2.15 -6.46
CA PHE A 70 -20.67 0.80 -6.52
C PHE A 70 -19.19 0.81 -6.94
N GLY A 71 -18.83 1.64 -7.91
CA GLY A 71 -17.43 1.87 -8.30
C GLY A 71 -16.57 2.37 -7.14
N LEU A 72 -17.08 3.36 -6.40
CA LEU A 72 -16.41 3.91 -5.21
C LEU A 72 -16.18 2.83 -4.15
N ILE A 73 -17.21 2.05 -3.81
CA ILE A 73 -17.13 0.97 -2.82
C ILE A 73 -16.05 -0.05 -3.22
N LEU A 74 -16.07 -0.56 -4.46
CA LEU A 74 -15.08 -1.50 -4.96
C LEU A 74 -13.66 -0.94 -4.88
N PHE A 75 -13.50 0.30 -5.29
CA PHE A 75 -12.22 1.01 -5.28
C PHE A 75 -11.66 1.18 -3.87
N VAL A 76 -12.46 1.74 -2.97
CA VAL A 76 -12.03 2.05 -1.60
C VAL A 76 -11.82 0.77 -0.78
N PHE A 77 -12.67 -0.24 -0.95
CA PHE A 77 -12.50 -1.54 -0.30
C PHE A 77 -11.22 -2.24 -0.74
N SER A 78 -10.91 -2.24 -2.04
CA SER A 78 -9.67 -2.82 -2.56
C SER A 78 -8.43 -2.13 -2.00
N ILE A 79 -8.45 -0.80 -1.89
CA ILE A 79 -7.40 -0.03 -1.23
C ILE A 79 -7.28 -0.45 0.24
N GLY A 80 -8.38 -0.50 0.98
CA GLY A 80 -8.38 -0.88 2.39
C GLY A 80 -7.76 -2.26 2.63
N LEU A 81 -8.06 -3.26 1.80
CA LEU A 81 -7.44 -4.58 1.86
C LEU A 81 -5.93 -4.53 1.61
N GLN A 82 -5.49 -3.72 0.65
CA GLN A 82 -4.08 -3.57 0.31
C GLN A 82 -3.28 -2.89 1.42
N VAL A 83 -3.83 -1.85 2.03
CA VAL A 83 -3.16 -1.04 3.04
C VAL A 83 -3.27 -1.63 4.45
N GLY A 84 -4.30 -2.44 4.73
CA GLY A 84 -4.61 -2.97 6.06
C GLY A 84 -3.44 -3.60 6.81
N PRO A 85 -2.66 -4.51 6.20
CA PRO A 85 -1.50 -5.11 6.86
C PRO A 85 -0.44 -4.10 7.28
N GLY A 86 -0.19 -3.06 6.46
CA GLY A 86 0.79 -2.01 6.71
C GLY A 86 0.32 -0.89 7.63
N PHE A 87 -0.99 -0.67 7.75
CA PHE A 87 -1.57 0.46 8.48
C PHE A 87 -1.06 0.55 9.93
N PHE A 88 -1.15 -0.54 10.67
CA PHE A 88 -0.67 -0.59 12.06
C PHE A 88 0.86 -0.67 12.18
N ALA A 89 1.54 -1.19 11.17
CA ALA A 89 3.00 -1.23 11.14
C ALA A 89 3.61 0.17 10.97
N SER A 90 2.91 1.08 10.29
CA SER A 90 3.34 2.47 10.07
C SER A 90 3.57 3.25 11.36
N PHE A 91 2.95 2.83 12.46
CA PHE A 91 3.12 3.47 13.78
C PHE A 91 4.28 2.89 14.62
N LYS A 92 5.01 1.89 14.09
CA LYS A 92 6.13 1.24 14.79
C LYS A 92 7.48 1.64 14.18
N HIS A 93 8.56 1.57 14.96
CA HIS A 93 9.97 1.64 14.54
C HIS A 93 10.31 2.73 13.50
N GLY A 94 10.36 3.98 13.94
CA GLY A 94 10.80 5.11 13.09
C GLY A 94 9.76 5.64 12.09
N GLY A 95 8.65 4.92 11.84
CA GLY A 95 7.57 5.36 10.97
C GLY A 95 6.77 6.55 11.53
N MET A 96 6.77 6.75 12.86
CA MET A 96 6.01 7.81 13.52
C MET A 96 6.37 9.21 13.01
N THR A 97 7.65 9.50 12.81
CA THR A 97 8.10 10.80 12.27
C THR A 97 7.56 11.04 10.86
N LEU A 98 7.61 10.02 10.01
CA LEU A 98 7.03 10.08 8.65
C LEU A 98 5.53 10.28 8.70
N VAL A 99 4.84 9.54 9.57
CA VAL A 99 3.39 9.68 9.77
C VAL A 99 3.03 11.08 10.26
N MET A 100 3.76 11.64 11.23
CA MET A 100 3.54 13.01 11.70
C MET A 100 3.74 14.05 10.60
N CYS A 101 4.79 13.93 9.79
CA CYS A 101 4.99 14.80 8.63
C CYS A 101 3.84 14.68 7.61
N ALA A 102 3.38 13.47 7.36
CA ALA A 102 2.27 13.23 6.44
C ALA A 102 0.94 13.80 6.97
N VAL A 103 0.66 13.64 8.26
CA VAL A 103 -0.50 14.27 8.93
C VAL A 103 -0.40 15.80 8.83
N ALA A 104 0.78 16.37 9.05
CA ALA A 104 1.01 17.81 8.90
C ALA A 104 0.73 18.29 7.46
N ILE A 105 1.15 17.54 6.43
CA ILE A 105 0.83 17.86 5.03
C ILE A 105 -0.69 17.87 4.81
N VAL A 106 -1.40 16.87 5.31
CA VAL A 106 -2.87 16.79 5.15
C VAL A 106 -3.55 17.96 5.84
N LEU A 107 -3.22 18.23 7.10
CA LEU A 107 -3.84 19.30 7.88
C LEU A 107 -3.51 20.70 7.33
N LEU A 108 -2.26 20.93 6.92
CA LEU A 108 -1.88 22.18 6.25
C LEU A 108 -2.58 22.34 4.90
N GLY A 109 -2.80 21.25 4.16
CA GLY A 109 -3.58 21.27 2.93
C GLY A 109 -5.01 21.71 3.16
N VAL A 110 -5.67 21.13 4.16
CA VAL A 110 -7.04 21.53 4.56
C VAL A 110 -7.06 22.98 5.06
N ALA A 111 -6.11 23.37 5.91
CA ALA A 111 -6.00 24.74 6.39
C ALA A 111 -5.78 25.75 5.25
N THR A 112 -4.92 25.42 4.27
CA THR A 112 -4.70 26.25 3.09
C THR A 112 -5.98 26.39 2.26
N ALA A 113 -6.70 25.29 2.03
CA ALA A 113 -7.98 25.32 1.31
C ALA A 113 -9.00 26.18 2.05
N TYR A 114 -9.08 26.08 3.37
CA TYR A 114 -9.99 26.91 4.18
C TYR A 114 -9.62 28.40 4.12
N VAL A 115 -8.33 28.73 4.20
CA VAL A 115 -7.85 30.12 4.04
C VAL A 115 -8.18 30.67 2.65
N VAL A 116 -8.00 29.86 1.59
CA VAL A 116 -8.37 30.24 0.23
C VAL A 116 -9.89 30.46 0.12
N HIS A 117 -10.71 29.58 0.73
CA HIS A 117 -12.16 29.76 0.81
C HIS A 117 -12.50 31.13 1.44
N LEU A 118 -11.95 31.46 2.61
CA LEU A 118 -12.21 32.73 3.29
C LEU A 118 -11.76 33.95 2.47
N ALA A 119 -10.61 33.84 1.78
CA ALA A 119 -10.07 34.94 0.99
C ALA A 119 -10.80 35.20 -0.33
N THR A 120 -11.39 34.16 -0.92
CA THR A 120 -11.97 34.22 -2.28
C THR A 120 -13.49 34.12 -2.31
N GLY A 121 -14.12 33.68 -1.21
CA GLY A 121 -15.57 33.42 -1.13
C GLY A 121 -16.00 32.18 -1.96
N THR A 122 -15.06 31.35 -2.45
CA THR A 122 -15.39 30.13 -3.19
C THR A 122 -16.17 29.17 -2.28
N PRO A 123 -17.32 28.61 -2.72
CA PRO A 123 -18.13 27.72 -1.89
C PRO A 123 -17.31 26.50 -1.39
N ILE A 124 -17.59 26.06 -0.16
CA ILE A 124 -16.83 24.93 0.44
C ILE A 124 -16.96 23.65 -0.37
N PRO A 125 -18.13 23.26 -0.94
CA PRO A 125 -18.20 22.08 -1.81
C PRO A 125 -17.20 22.13 -2.96
N THR A 126 -17.17 23.24 -3.69
CA THR A 126 -16.19 23.49 -4.76
C THR A 126 -14.76 23.45 -4.22
N MET A 127 -14.49 24.05 -3.06
CA MET A 127 -13.15 24.09 -2.46
C MET A 127 -12.68 22.70 -2.05
N VAL A 128 -13.55 21.82 -1.56
CA VAL A 128 -13.21 20.42 -1.25
C VAL A 128 -12.90 19.64 -2.53
N GLY A 129 -13.62 19.92 -3.61
CA GLY A 129 -13.28 19.41 -4.93
C GLY A 129 -11.88 19.83 -5.37
N ILE A 130 -11.58 21.13 -5.30
CA ILE A 130 -10.25 21.69 -5.61
C ILE A 130 -9.15 21.05 -4.72
N LEU A 131 -9.39 20.95 -3.41
CA LEU A 131 -8.47 20.29 -2.48
C LEU A 131 -8.20 18.84 -2.89
N SER A 132 -9.25 18.07 -3.17
CA SER A 132 -9.12 16.66 -3.56
C SER A 132 -8.36 16.49 -4.88
N GLY A 133 -8.60 17.39 -5.86
CA GLY A 133 -7.88 17.43 -7.13
C GLY A 133 -6.41 17.85 -6.96
N ALA A 134 -6.16 18.90 -6.19
CA ALA A 134 -4.82 19.43 -5.91
C ALA A 134 -3.88 18.39 -5.29
N VAL A 135 -4.42 17.46 -4.50
CA VAL A 135 -3.65 16.40 -3.86
C VAL A 135 -3.89 15.02 -4.49
N THR A 136 -4.50 14.99 -5.67
CA THR A 136 -4.75 13.79 -6.49
C THR A 136 -5.52 12.68 -5.75
N ASN A 137 -6.37 13.06 -4.78
CA ASN A 137 -7.08 12.11 -3.90
C ASN A 137 -8.50 11.81 -4.37
N THR A 138 -8.66 10.83 -5.26
CA THR A 138 -9.96 10.38 -5.77
C THR A 138 -10.90 9.81 -4.68
N PRO A 139 -10.44 9.04 -3.68
CA PRO A 139 -11.32 8.61 -2.58
C PRO A 139 -11.86 9.78 -1.75
N GLY A 140 -11.09 10.85 -1.59
CA GLY A 140 -11.55 12.08 -0.93
C GLY A 140 -12.63 12.78 -1.73
N LEU A 141 -12.52 12.82 -3.06
CA LEU A 141 -13.58 13.31 -3.93
C LEU A 141 -14.90 12.56 -3.70
N GLY A 142 -14.85 11.21 -3.78
CA GLY A 142 -16.04 10.38 -3.57
C GLY A 142 -16.64 10.56 -2.18
N ALA A 143 -15.79 10.64 -1.15
CA ALA A 143 -16.21 10.85 0.22
C ALA A 143 -16.90 12.24 0.42
N ALA A 144 -16.39 13.27 -0.26
CA ALA A 144 -16.99 14.61 -0.24
C ALA A 144 -18.37 14.63 -0.93
N GLN A 145 -18.46 14.05 -2.13
CA GLN A 145 -19.71 13.95 -2.87
C GLN A 145 -20.77 13.18 -2.06
N GLN A 146 -20.38 12.02 -1.51
CA GLN A 146 -21.27 11.22 -0.68
C GLN A 146 -21.76 11.97 0.56
N ALA A 147 -20.83 12.64 1.29
CA ALA A 147 -21.21 13.42 2.48
C ALA A 147 -22.19 14.54 2.15
N TYR A 148 -22.01 15.20 1.00
CA TYR A 148 -22.90 16.26 0.55
C TYR A 148 -24.29 15.70 0.18
N THR A 149 -24.33 14.61 -0.59
CA THR A 149 -25.58 13.95 -0.99
C THR A 149 -26.31 13.36 0.21
N ASP A 150 -25.61 12.72 1.15
CA ASP A 150 -26.22 12.18 2.38
C ASP A 150 -26.85 13.27 3.26
N ALA A 151 -26.26 14.47 3.26
CA ALA A 151 -26.72 15.57 4.10
C ALA A 151 -27.89 16.37 3.49
N LEU A 152 -27.86 16.61 2.17
CA LEU A 152 -28.80 17.50 1.49
C LEU A 152 -29.78 16.77 0.55
N GLY A 153 -29.54 15.49 0.23
CA GLY A 153 -30.36 14.70 -0.70
C GLY A 153 -30.19 15.10 -2.18
N ILE A 154 -29.22 15.95 -2.49
CA ILE A 154 -28.93 16.41 -3.85
C ILE A 154 -27.43 16.32 -4.15
N GLU A 155 -27.07 16.13 -5.42
CA GLU A 155 -25.67 16.17 -5.87
C GLU A 155 -25.24 17.63 -6.16
N ASP A 156 -23.96 17.94 -5.90
CA ASP A 156 -23.34 19.19 -6.32
C ASP A 156 -22.23 18.92 -7.35
N PRO A 157 -22.46 19.20 -8.63
CA PRO A 157 -21.48 19.01 -9.69
C PRO A 157 -20.19 19.81 -9.48
N THR A 158 -20.23 20.93 -8.74
CA THR A 158 -19.07 21.80 -8.55
C THR A 158 -17.95 21.13 -7.77
N ILE A 159 -18.24 20.09 -6.99
CA ILE A 159 -17.24 19.26 -6.31
C ILE A 159 -16.37 18.53 -7.36
N ALA A 160 -17.03 17.89 -8.35
CA ALA A 160 -16.32 17.18 -9.42
C ALA A 160 -15.59 18.15 -10.36
N LEU A 161 -16.19 19.30 -10.66
CA LEU A 161 -15.57 20.34 -11.49
C LEU A 161 -14.32 20.91 -10.83
N GLY A 162 -14.37 21.24 -9.55
CA GLY A 162 -13.21 21.69 -8.77
C GLY A 162 -12.07 20.68 -8.80
N TYR A 163 -12.39 19.38 -8.65
CA TYR A 163 -11.43 18.30 -8.75
C TYR A 163 -10.80 18.24 -10.14
N ALA A 164 -11.61 18.23 -11.21
CA ALA A 164 -11.13 18.12 -12.58
C ALA A 164 -10.19 19.28 -12.95
N VAL A 165 -10.52 20.52 -12.57
CA VAL A 165 -9.71 21.70 -12.86
C VAL A 165 -8.38 21.70 -12.11
N ALA A 166 -8.37 21.26 -10.84
CA ALA A 166 -7.16 21.29 -10.01
C ALA A 166 -6.22 20.10 -10.23
N TYR A 167 -6.73 18.95 -10.67
CA TYR A 167 -5.97 17.69 -10.72
C TYR A 167 -4.73 17.72 -11.62
N PRO A 168 -4.77 18.21 -12.90
CA PRO A 168 -3.61 18.16 -13.77
C PRO A 168 -2.41 18.92 -13.21
N LEU A 169 -2.66 20.13 -12.68
CA LEU A 169 -1.60 20.94 -12.09
C LEU A 169 -1.25 20.48 -10.66
N GLY A 170 -2.12 19.75 -9.98
CA GLY A 170 -1.79 19.01 -8.77
C GLY A 170 -0.64 18.02 -9.01
N VAL A 171 -0.78 17.14 -10.01
CA VAL A 171 0.28 16.18 -10.40
C VAL A 171 1.59 16.90 -10.74
N VAL A 172 1.52 17.93 -11.59
CA VAL A 172 2.71 18.71 -11.97
C VAL A 172 3.32 19.41 -10.76
N GLY A 173 2.50 20.01 -9.90
CA GLY A 173 2.95 20.73 -8.69
C GLY A 173 3.65 19.83 -7.67
N ILE A 174 3.18 18.58 -7.52
CA ILE A 174 3.81 17.60 -6.62
C ILE A 174 5.21 17.25 -7.15
N ILE A 175 5.34 16.91 -8.43
CA ILE A 175 6.63 16.57 -9.05
C ILE A 175 7.56 17.80 -9.05
N PHE A 176 7.02 18.98 -9.39
CA PHE A 176 7.77 20.24 -9.33
C PHE A 176 8.31 20.50 -7.92
N THR A 177 7.53 20.25 -6.88
CA THR A 177 7.99 20.43 -5.49
C THR A 177 9.18 19.51 -5.17
N MET A 178 9.17 18.25 -5.60
CA MET A 178 10.32 17.35 -5.45
C MET A 178 11.56 17.91 -6.15
N ILE A 179 11.40 18.34 -7.41
CA ILE A 179 12.49 18.92 -8.20
C ILE A 179 13.01 20.21 -7.54
N PHE A 180 12.11 21.09 -7.13
CA PHE A 180 12.44 22.35 -6.46
C PHE A 180 13.28 22.13 -5.18
N ILE A 181 12.85 21.23 -4.31
CA ILE A 181 13.58 20.87 -3.08
C ILE A 181 15.00 20.34 -3.41
N ARG A 182 15.12 19.52 -4.45
CA ARG A 182 16.43 19.01 -4.90
C ARG A 182 17.40 20.14 -5.24
N TYR A 183 16.96 21.08 -6.07
CA TYR A 183 17.81 22.17 -6.54
C TYR A 183 18.02 23.24 -5.47
N ALA A 184 16.97 23.63 -4.74
CA ALA A 184 17.04 24.64 -3.68
C ALA A 184 17.99 24.23 -2.54
N LEU A 185 17.97 22.94 -2.16
CA LEU A 185 18.83 22.43 -1.10
C LEU A 185 20.12 21.76 -1.62
N ARG A 186 20.40 21.86 -2.93
CA ARG A 186 21.62 21.34 -3.58
C ARG A 186 21.89 19.87 -3.20
N VAL A 187 20.85 19.04 -3.27
CA VAL A 187 20.94 17.61 -2.91
C VAL A 187 21.89 16.87 -3.85
N LYS A 188 22.88 16.17 -3.28
CA LYS A 188 23.85 15.32 -3.99
C LYS A 188 23.45 13.86 -3.79
N PHE A 189 23.13 13.16 -4.86
CA PHE A 189 22.66 11.76 -4.81
C PHE A 189 23.68 10.81 -4.18
N GLU A 190 24.96 10.99 -4.46
CA GLU A 190 26.04 10.16 -3.88
C GLU A 190 25.95 10.09 -2.35
N LYS A 191 25.70 11.24 -1.68
CA LYS A 191 25.55 11.29 -0.22
C LYS A 191 24.24 10.69 0.26
N GLU A 192 23.18 10.79 -0.56
CA GLU A 192 21.90 10.19 -0.23
C GLU A 192 21.95 8.65 -0.35
N ASP A 193 22.68 8.15 -1.36
CA ASP A 193 22.90 6.70 -1.57
C ASP A 193 23.70 6.10 -0.40
N GLU A 194 24.74 6.76 0.07
CA GLU A 194 25.49 6.35 1.26
C GLU A 194 24.59 6.29 2.50
N GLY A 195 23.75 7.31 2.70
CA GLY A 195 22.79 7.37 3.80
C GLY A 195 21.72 6.27 3.70
N LEU A 196 21.24 5.98 2.49
CA LEU A 196 20.26 4.92 2.26
C LEU A 196 20.87 3.52 2.49
N ALA A 197 22.11 3.31 2.03
CA ALA A 197 22.85 2.08 2.27
C ALA A 197 23.07 1.82 3.78
N ALA A 198 23.33 2.87 4.56
CA ALA A 198 23.42 2.78 6.02
C ALA A 198 22.07 2.40 6.64
N LEU A 199 20.98 3.08 6.25
CA LEU A 199 19.61 2.77 6.70
C LEU A 199 19.15 1.37 6.27
N SER A 200 19.50 0.93 5.06
CA SER A 200 19.16 -0.40 4.56
C SER A 200 19.90 -1.50 5.31
N ARG A 201 21.10 -1.23 5.82
CA ARG A 201 21.83 -2.15 6.71
C ARG A 201 21.14 -2.29 8.06
N GLU A 202 20.57 -1.19 8.60
CA GLU A 202 19.78 -1.21 9.84
C GLU A 202 18.40 -1.89 9.69
N HIS A 203 17.78 -1.88 8.49
CA HIS A 203 16.41 -2.36 8.26
C HIS A 203 16.31 -3.71 7.54
N LYS A 204 17.40 -4.44 7.30
CA LYS A 204 17.31 -5.83 6.86
C LYS A 204 16.75 -6.68 7.99
N LEU A 205 15.46 -6.97 7.93
CA LEU A 205 14.71 -7.72 8.94
C LEU A 205 15.24 -9.14 9.19
N ALA A 206 15.94 -9.75 8.22
CA ALA A 206 16.62 -11.03 8.40
C ALA A 206 17.86 -11.10 7.51
N ASP A 207 19.02 -11.12 8.12
CA ASP A 207 20.31 -11.30 7.43
C ASP A 207 20.98 -12.61 7.84
N LYS A 208 21.93 -13.10 7.03
CA LYS A 208 22.67 -14.33 7.26
C LYS A 208 24.10 -14.01 7.64
N VAL A 209 24.62 -14.74 8.61
CA VAL A 209 26.02 -14.63 9.03
C VAL A 209 26.58 -16.02 9.32
N SER A 210 27.84 -16.24 8.94
CA SER A 210 28.60 -17.43 9.31
C SER A 210 29.52 -17.07 10.47
N VAL A 211 29.45 -17.88 11.55
CA VAL A 211 30.22 -17.66 12.78
C VAL A 211 30.96 -18.92 13.16
N GLU A 212 32.27 -18.81 13.40
CA GLU A 212 33.06 -19.87 14.01
C GLU A 212 32.85 -19.81 15.52
N PHE A 213 32.40 -20.93 16.09
CA PHE A 213 32.11 -21.00 17.51
C PHE A 213 33.39 -21.14 18.32
N THR A 214 33.66 -20.13 19.19
CA THR A 214 34.87 -20.05 19.99
C THR A 214 34.60 -19.84 21.48
N ASN A 215 33.33 -19.75 21.89
CA ASN A 215 32.95 -19.47 23.26
C ASN A 215 33.08 -20.72 24.16
N LYS A 216 34.14 -20.75 24.97
CA LYS A 216 34.44 -21.88 25.87
C LYS A 216 33.36 -22.14 26.92
N THR A 217 32.62 -21.12 27.34
CA THR A 217 31.59 -21.24 28.37
C THR A 217 30.37 -22.03 27.89
N LEU A 218 30.17 -22.05 26.59
CA LEU A 218 29.00 -22.68 25.95
C LEU A 218 29.38 -23.98 25.20
N ASP A 219 30.62 -24.40 25.28
CA ASP A 219 31.06 -25.64 24.65
C ASP A 219 30.31 -26.87 25.23
N GLY A 220 29.84 -27.72 24.34
CA GLY A 220 29.07 -28.91 24.69
C GLY A 220 27.61 -28.59 25.12
N ARG A 221 27.13 -27.38 24.94
CA ARG A 221 25.73 -27.02 25.23
C ARG A 221 24.83 -27.22 24.02
N THR A 222 23.55 -27.47 24.26
CA THR A 222 22.55 -27.60 23.20
C THR A 222 22.15 -26.25 22.63
N VAL A 223 21.71 -26.23 21.36
CA VAL A 223 21.16 -25.03 20.71
C VAL A 223 19.98 -24.44 21.49
N ALA A 224 19.13 -25.30 22.08
CA ALA A 224 18.02 -24.86 22.93
C ALA A 224 18.51 -24.03 24.12
N TYR A 225 19.50 -24.58 24.86
CA TYR A 225 20.09 -23.89 26.02
C TYR A 225 20.69 -22.53 25.65
N VAL A 226 21.45 -22.49 24.54
CA VAL A 226 22.08 -21.26 24.07
C VAL A 226 21.04 -20.24 23.64
N ARG A 227 19.98 -20.67 22.97
CA ARG A 227 18.88 -19.78 22.53
C ARG A 227 18.15 -19.16 23.72
N ASP A 228 17.89 -19.95 24.77
CA ASP A 228 17.17 -19.47 25.95
C ASP A 228 18.03 -18.48 26.79
N LEU A 229 19.35 -18.56 26.65
CA LEU A 229 20.29 -17.66 27.32
C LEU A 229 20.40 -16.30 26.62
N ILE A 230 20.27 -16.28 25.28
CA ILE A 230 20.32 -15.05 24.48
C ILE A 230 18.90 -14.53 24.30
N ASN A 231 18.56 -13.43 24.90
CA ASN A 231 17.23 -12.78 24.72
C ASN A 231 17.16 -12.04 23.36
N ARG A 232 17.44 -12.77 22.27
CA ARG A 232 17.40 -12.26 20.89
C ARG A 232 16.87 -13.34 19.94
N GLN A 233 16.28 -12.90 18.83
CA GLN A 233 15.70 -13.82 17.85
C GLN A 233 16.73 -14.21 16.79
N PHE A 234 17.08 -15.47 16.73
CA PHE A 234 17.94 -16.04 15.70
C PHE A 234 17.55 -17.47 15.36
N VAL A 235 17.98 -17.93 14.21
CA VAL A 235 17.85 -19.32 13.77
C VAL A 235 19.22 -19.83 13.37
N ILE A 236 19.68 -20.94 13.96
CA ILE A 236 20.81 -21.70 13.43
C ILE A 236 20.24 -22.64 12.37
N SER A 237 20.63 -22.41 11.12
CA SER A 237 20.18 -23.22 9.98
C SER A 237 21.00 -24.49 9.85
N ARG A 238 22.33 -24.37 9.92
CA ARG A 238 23.28 -25.46 9.73
C ARG A 238 24.48 -25.34 10.66
N ILE A 239 25.08 -26.48 10.95
CA ILE A 239 26.36 -26.62 11.66
C ILE A 239 27.31 -27.35 10.72
N LEU A 240 28.45 -26.76 10.41
CA LEU A 240 29.57 -27.38 9.75
C LEU A 240 30.61 -27.78 10.80
N ARG A 241 30.85 -29.06 10.96
CA ARG A 241 31.84 -29.62 11.87
C ARG A 241 33.25 -29.47 11.33
N PRO A 242 34.28 -29.53 12.18
CA PRO A 242 35.69 -29.51 11.73
C PRO A 242 36.06 -30.68 10.80
N ASP A 243 35.34 -31.79 10.86
CA ASP A 243 35.51 -32.97 9.97
C ASP A 243 34.90 -32.76 8.56
N GLY A 244 34.28 -31.59 8.31
CA GLY A 244 33.63 -31.28 7.04
C GLY A 244 32.16 -31.71 6.96
N THR A 245 31.61 -32.34 7.99
CA THR A 245 30.21 -32.78 8.02
C THR A 245 29.28 -31.59 8.21
N ILE A 246 28.31 -31.42 7.31
CA ILE A 246 27.25 -30.40 7.43
C ILE A 246 25.97 -31.06 7.94
N SER A 247 25.46 -30.60 9.04
CA SER A 247 24.20 -31.08 9.62
C SER A 247 23.21 -29.93 9.81
N MET A 248 21.91 -30.24 9.83
CA MET A 248 20.88 -29.29 10.25
C MET A 248 20.93 -29.10 11.75
N ALA A 249 20.89 -27.84 12.18
CA ALA A 249 20.81 -27.57 13.60
C ALA A 249 19.38 -27.79 14.12
N ASP A 250 19.21 -28.51 15.23
CA ASP A 250 17.97 -28.65 15.96
C ASP A 250 18.13 -28.19 17.42
N ALA A 251 17.08 -28.27 18.22
CA ALA A 251 17.11 -27.84 19.61
C ALA A 251 18.08 -28.65 20.46
N GLU A 252 18.25 -29.95 20.14
CA GLU A 252 19.08 -30.91 20.84
C GLU A 252 20.51 -30.96 20.29
N SER A 253 20.77 -30.31 19.17
CA SER A 253 22.11 -30.25 18.57
C SER A 253 23.09 -29.61 19.53
N VAL A 254 24.18 -30.30 19.82
CA VAL A 254 25.27 -29.83 20.69
C VAL A 254 26.27 -29.05 19.83
N ILE A 255 26.71 -27.90 20.31
CA ILE A 255 27.68 -27.03 19.66
C ILE A 255 29.05 -27.23 20.33
N HIS A 256 30.09 -27.38 19.52
CA HIS A 256 31.47 -27.54 19.99
C HIS A 256 32.39 -26.47 19.41
N ILE A 257 33.45 -26.15 20.15
CA ILE A 257 34.51 -25.23 19.70
C ILE A 257 35.04 -25.68 18.33
N GLY A 258 35.16 -24.76 17.39
CA GLY A 258 35.58 -25.00 16.01
C GLY A 258 34.45 -25.32 15.05
N ASP A 259 33.22 -25.50 15.53
CA ASP A 259 32.03 -25.57 14.68
C ASP A 259 31.82 -24.26 13.96
N ARG A 260 31.38 -24.30 12.71
CA ARG A 260 30.91 -23.12 11.99
C ARG A 260 29.38 -23.15 11.91
N LEU A 261 28.76 -22.07 12.35
CA LEU A 261 27.32 -21.94 12.47
C LEU A 261 26.78 -21.01 11.38
N TRP A 262 25.78 -21.44 10.63
CA TRP A 262 25.04 -20.55 9.73
C TRP A 262 23.83 -20.01 10.46
N LEU A 263 23.93 -18.74 10.84
CA LEU A 263 22.96 -18.01 11.61
C LEU A 263 22.13 -17.07 10.73
N ILE A 264 20.85 -16.95 11.06
CA ILE A 264 19.93 -15.98 10.46
C ILE A 264 19.31 -15.20 11.60
N SER A 265 19.47 -13.88 11.59
CA SER A 265 18.96 -12.97 12.62
C SER A 265 18.61 -11.61 12.03
N GLN A 266 18.06 -10.72 12.86
CA GLN A 266 17.88 -9.31 12.49
C GLN A 266 19.25 -8.66 12.34
N ALA A 267 19.41 -7.73 11.40
CA ALA A 267 20.70 -7.09 11.12
C ALA A 267 21.27 -6.39 12.34
N GLU A 268 20.42 -5.77 13.17
CA GLU A 268 20.77 -5.09 14.41
C GLU A 268 21.27 -6.03 15.51
N ASP A 269 20.88 -7.31 15.47
CA ASP A 269 21.28 -8.31 16.46
C ASP A 269 22.55 -9.08 16.08
N ILE A 270 22.96 -9.02 14.81
CA ILE A 270 24.06 -9.85 14.29
C ILE A 270 25.35 -9.62 15.04
N GLU A 271 25.77 -8.39 15.28
CA GLU A 271 27.03 -8.09 15.97
C GLU A 271 27.04 -8.61 17.41
N ALA A 272 25.91 -8.50 18.11
CA ALA A 272 25.77 -9.03 19.46
C ALA A 272 25.79 -10.58 19.47
N ILE A 273 25.15 -11.20 18.48
CA ILE A 273 25.14 -12.65 18.30
C ILE A 273 26.53 -13.15 17.93
N VAL A 274 27.24 -12.48 17.01
CA VAL A 274 28.63 -12.83 16.65
C VAL A 274 29.53 -12.74 17.87
N ALA A 275 29.45 -11.66 18.65
CA ALA A 275 30.24 -11.47 19.87
C ALA A 275 29.95 -12.57 20.92
N PHE A 276 28.74 -13.09 20.96
CA PHE A 276 28.33 -14.15 21.90
C PHE A 276 28.81 -15.54 21.45
N PHE A 277 28.74 -15.85 20.16
CA PHE A 277 29.14 -17.17 19.63
C PHE A 277 30.64 -17.27 19.36
N GLY A 278 31.27 -16.18 18.88
CA GLY A 278 32.70 -16.21 18.58
C GLY A 278 33.10 -15.25 17.45
N ARG A 279 33.69 -15.79 16.40
CA ARG A 279 34.30 -15.02 15.32
C ARG A 279 33.52 -15.12 14.02
N ARG A 280 33.22 -13.98 13.38
CA ARG A 280 32.65 -13.95 12.03
C ARG A 280 33.60 -14.57 11.03
N VAL A 281 33.08 -15.42 10.15
CA VAL A 281 33.80 -16.05 9.05
C VAL A 281 33.08 -15.82 7.74
N GLU A 282 33.83 -15.58 6.67
CA GLU A 282 33.23 -15.48 5.34
C GLU A 282 33.17 -16.86 4.71
N MET A 283 31.97 -17.30 4.35
CA MET A 283 31.73 -18.57 3.67
C MET A 283 30.74 -18.36 2.52
N THR A 284 31.02 -19.05 1.41
CA THR A 284 30.12 -19.04 0.24
C THR A 284 28.93 -19.97 0.44
N ASP A 285 27.87 -19.76 -0.33
CA ASP A 285 26.70 -20.64 -0.33
C ASP A 285 27.04 -22.08 -0.74
N GLU A 286 28.07 -22.28 -1.57
CA GLU A 286 28.57 -23.59 -1.98
C GLU A 286 29.28 -24.34 -0.85
N GLN A 287 30.07 -23.64 -0.05
CA GLN A 287 30.72 -24.21 1.15
C GLN A 287 29.72 -24.65 2.20
N TRP A 288 28.52 -24.08 2.19
CA TRP A 288 27.37 -24.49 3.01
C TRP A 288 26.51 -25.58 2.36
N GLY A 289 26.96 -26.16 1.23
CA GLY A 289 26.24 -27.22 0.52
C GLY A 289 25.00 -26.76 -0.21
N ASN A 290 24.89 -25.46 -0.53
CA ASN A 290 23.85 -24.97 -1.40
C ASN A 290 24.23 -25.15 -2.86
N ASN A 291 23.24 -25.55 -3.70
CA ASN A 291 23.38 -25.65 -5.16
C ASN A 291 24.41 -26.66 -5.68
N THR A 292 24.86 -27.64 -4.90
CA THR A 292 25.63 -28.76 -5.40
C THR A 292 24.70 -29.85 -5.97
N PRO A 293 25.01 -30.50 -7.11
CA PRO A 293 24.12 -31.48 -7.75
C PRO A 293 23.71 -32.67 -6.88
N ASN A 294 24.51 -33.00 -5.86
CA ASN A 294 24.29 -34.10 -4.92
C ASN A 294 24.11 -33.62 -3.48
N ALA A 295 23.63 -32.39 -3.26
CA ALA A 295 23.46 -31.89 -1.91
C ALA A 295 22.43 -32.72 -1.12
N GLU A 296 22.85 -33.29 0.01
CA GLU A 296 21.94 -33.98 0.94
C GLU A 296 20.86 -33.03 1.51
N LEU A 297 21.19 -31.74 1.62
CA LEU A 297 20.31 -30.68 2.11
C LEU A 297 20.00 -29.67 1.00
N VAL A 298 18.72 -29.50 0.72
CA VAL A 298 18.22 -28.50 -0.23
C VAL A 298 17.55 -27.35 0.50
N SER A 299 17.68 -26.15 -0.08
CA SER A 299 16.95 -24.96 0.36
C SER A 299 15.91 -24.60 -0.69
N ARG A 300 14.63 -24.57 -0.33
CA ARG A 300 13.54 -24.29 -1.28
C ARG A 300 12.57 -23.29 -0.71
N ARG A 301 12.15 -22.37 -1.57
CA ARG A 301 11.07 -21.44 -1.26
C ARG A 301 9.73 -22.13 -1.53
N ILE A 302 8.90 -22.24 -0.48
CA ILE A 302 7.58 -22.88 -0.53
C ILE A 302 6.52 -21.82 -0.24
N LEU A 303 5.44 -21.86 -1.00
CA LEU A 303 4.31 -20.94 -0.88
C LEU A 303 3.20 -21.59 -0.05
N ILE A 304 2.69 -20.89 0.95
CA ILE A 304 1.55 -21.36 1.75
C ILE A 304 0.27 -21.09 0.98
N THR A 305 -0.43 -22.16 0.58
CA THR A 305 -1.65 -22.06 -0.24
C THR A 305 -2.86 -22.81 0.32
N LYS A 306 -2.68 -23.58 1.41
CA LYS A 306 -3.82 -24.22 2.09
C LYS A 306 -4.48 -23.24 3.03
N SER A 307 -5.77 -22.96 2.79
CA SER A 307 -6.60 -22.10 3.64
C SER A 307 -6.73 -22.62 5.08
N SER A 308 -6.69 -23.95 5.27
CA SER A 308 -6.75 -24.57 6.60
C SER A 308 -5.55 -24.29 7.49
N LEU A 309 -4.48 -23.72 6.95
CA LEU A 309 -3.28 -23.32 7.69
C LEU A 309 -3.29 -21.84 8.08
N ASN A 310 -4.22 -21.07 7.54
CA ASN A 310 -4.32 -19.63 7.82
C ASN A 310 -4.61 -19.40 9.32
N GLY A 311 -3.79 -18.59 9.98
CA GLY A 311 -3.88 -18.32 11.43
C GLY A 311 -3.29 -19.39 12.36
N LYS A 312 -2.83 -20.54 11.84
CA LYS A 312 -2.12 -21.53 12.67
C LYS A 312 -0.70 -21.09 12.96
N LYS A 313 -0.21 -21.38 14.15
CA LYS A 313 1.18 -21.11 14.52
C LYS A 313 2.13 -22.14 13.91
N PHE A 314 3.37 -21.72 13.62
CA PHE A 314 4.42 -22.63 13.15
C PHE A 314 4.65 -23.79 14.13
N SER A 315 4.59 -23.53 15.44
CA SER A 315 4.69 -24.55 16.49
C SER A 315 3.70 -25.70 16.34
N ASP A 316 2.46 -25.39 15.91
CA ASP A 316 1.37 -26.36 15.85
C ASP A 316 1.59 -27.41 14.75
N LEU A 317 2.30 -27.03 13.69
CA LEU A 317 2.60 -27.94 12.56
C LEU A 317 3.73 -28.92 12.87
N ARG A 318 4.55 -28.68 13.89
CA ARG A 318 5.70 -29.51 14.28
C ARG A 318 6.55 -29.97 13.09
N LEU A 319 6.72 -29.08 12.09
CA LEU A 319 7.36 -29.43 10.81
C LEU A 319 8.80 -29.94 11.00
N ARG A 320 9.51 -29.37 11.96
CA ARG A 320 10.87 -29.75 12.30
C ARG A 320 10.94 -31.19 12.84
N THR A 321 10.14 -31.49 13.85
CA THR A 321 10.11 -32.81 14.50
C THR A 321 9.56 -33.88 13.58
N LYS A 322 8.56 -33.53 12.74
CA LYS A 322 7.86 -34.52 11.91
C LYS A 322 8.58 -34.81 10.60
N TYR A 323 9.25 -33.80 10.00
CA TYR A 323 9.85 -33.92 8.68
C TYR A 323 11.37 -33.64 8.66
N GLY A 324 11.98 -33.29 9.80
CA GLY A 324 13.42 -32.99 9.86
C GLY A 324 13.81 -31.77 9.02
N ILE A 325 12.95 -30.74 8.93
CA ILE A 325 13.24 -29.52 8.18
C ILE A 325 13.36 -28.30 9.09
N THR A 326 14.05 -27.28 8.64
CA THR A 326 14.09 -25.97 9.30
C THR A 326 13.52 -24.91 8.39
N ILE A 327 12.63 -24.07 8.94
CA ILE A 327 12.19 -22.85 8.26
C ILE A 327 13.10 -21.72 8.73
N THR A 328 13.78 -21.09 7.79
CA THR A 328 14.81 -20.08 8.07
C THR A 328 14.32 -18.66 7.86
N ARG A 329 13.29 -18.48 7.04
CA ARG A 329 12.75 -17.16 6.69
C ARG A 329 11.30 -17.27 6.23
N VAL A 330 10.50 -16.28 6.55
CA VAL A 330 9.13 -16.11 6.07
C VAL A 330 9.03 -14.78 5.36
N ASN A 331 8.76 -14.78 4.06
CA ASN A 331 8.47 -13.56 3.32
C ASN A 331 6.96 -13.35 3.26
N ARG A 332 6.49 -12.26 3.85
CA ARG A 332 5.09 -11.83 3.86
C ARG A 332 4.97 -10.47 3.21
N ALA A 333 4.27 -10.39 2.08
CA ALA A 333 4.05 -9.15 1.34
C ALA A 333 5.35 -8.35 1.05
N GLY A 334 6.47 -9.08 0.75
CA GLY A 334 7.77 -8.47 0.47
C GLY A 334 8.67 -8.26 1.69
N VAL A 335 8.15 -8.46 2.91
CA VAL A 335 8.92 -8.31 4.17
C VAL A 335 9.41 -9.66 4.65
N ASP A 336 10.71 -9.78 4.92
CA ASP A 336 11.33 -10.99 5.46
C ASP A 336 11.23 -10.99 6.99
N LEU A 337 10.58 -12.01 7.52
CA LEU A 337 10.39 -12.24 8.96
C LEU A 337 11.23 -13.43 9.41
N ILE A 338 11.73 -13.36 10.64
CA ILE A 338 12.37 -14.51 11.30
C ILE A 338 11.26 -15.41 11.88
N PRO A 339 11.24 -16.71 11.56
CA PRO A 339 10.26 -17.62 12.11
C PRO A 339 10.50 -17.85 13.62
N TYR A 340 9.49 -17.55 14.42
CA TYR A 340 9.44 -17.87 15.85
C TYR A 340 8.21 -18.72 16.16
N GLN A 341 8.18 -19.37 17.33
CA GLN A 341 7.13 -20.33 17.67
C GLN A 341 5.70 -19.78 17.60
N GLY A 342 5.52 -18.52 17.95
CA GLY A 342 4.22 -17.84 17.96
C GLY A 342 3.83 -17.18 16.62
N LEU A 343 4.67 -17.27 15.59
CA LEU A 343 4.36 -16.67 14.31
C LEU A 343 3.21 -17.43 13.63
N GLU A 344 2.11 -16.74 13.37
CA GLU A 344 0.95 -17.28 12.67
C GLU A 344 1.20 -17.31 11.16
N LEU A 345 0.85 -18.43 10.53
CA LEU A 345 0.92 -18.64 9.10
C LEU A 345 -0.18 -17.86 8.38
N GLN A 346 0.15 -17.30 7.24
CA GLN A 346 -0.83 -16.67 6.36
C GLN A 346 -0.77 -17.28 4.96
N VAL A 347 -1.93 -17.47 4.35
CA VAL A 347 -1.99 -17.86 2.93
C VAL A 347 -1.31 -16.76 2.12
N GLY A 348 -0.40 -17.14 1.21
CA GLY A 348 0.43 -16.19 0.49
C GLY A 348 1.84 -15.98 1.06
N ASP A 349 2.11 -16.42 2.30
CA ASP A 349 3.46 -16.41 2.83
C ASP A 349 4.39 -17.30 2.00
N ARG A 350 5.60 -16.82 1.77
CA ARG A 350 6.68 -17.60 1.14
C ARG A 350 7.68 -17.99 2.21
N VAL A 351 7.74 -19.26 2.54
CA VAL A 351 8.67 -19.78 3.56
C VAL A 351 9.89 -20.38 2.92
N MET A 352 11.07 -20.05 3.44
CA MET A 352 12.32 -20.69 3.04
C MET A 352 12.54 -21.92 3.91
N VAL A 353 12.44 -23.10 3.30
CA VAL A 353 12.56 -24.40 3.95
C VAL A 353 13.88 -25.02 3.58
N VAL A 354 14.61 -25.52 4.59
CA VAL A 354 15.90 -26.21 4.45
C VAL A 354 15.78 -27.62 5.02
N GLY A 355 16.22 -28.62 4.28
CA GLY A 355 16.17 -30.02 4.71
C GLY A 355 16.46 -31.01 3.57
N PRO A 356 16.37 -32.33 3.85
CA PRO A 356 16.49 -33.37 2.83
C PRO A 356 15.45 -33.16 1.71
N ALA A 357 15.84 -33.39 0.46
CA ALA A 357 15.00 -33.12 -0.72
C ALA A 357 13.60 -33.76 -0.64
N LYS A 358 13.53 -35.02 -0.16
CA LYS A 358 12.25 -35.74 0.05
C LYS A 358 11.37 -35.06 1.11
N ALA A 359 11.96 -34.62 2.23
CA ALA A 359 11.26 -33.97 3.32
C ALA A 359 10.73 -32.59 2.91
N VAL A 360 11.53 -31.82 2.16
CA VAL A 360 11.14 -30.54 1.60
C VAL A 360 9.96 -30.68 0.63
N ALA A 361 9.94 -31.74 -0.19
CA ALA A 361 8.80 -32.04 -1.08
C ALA A 361 7.52 -32.37 -0.29
N GLN A 362 7.62 -33.21 0.76
CA GLN A 362 6.48 -33.52 1.64
C GLN A 362 5.93 -32.27 2.34
N VAL A 363 6.82 -31.40 2.82
CA VAL A 363 6.42 -30.14 3.44
C VAL A 363 5.77 -29.21 2.42
N ALA A 364 6.21 -29.21 1.16
CA ALA A 364 5.55 -28.46 0.09
C ALA A 364 4.08 -28.92 -0.10
N ASP A 365 3.82 -30.23 -0.04
CA ASP A 365 2.46 -30.77 -0.11
C ASP A 365 1.63 -30.42 1.13
N VAL A 366 2.25 -30.43 2.33
CA VAL A 366 1.59 -30.04 3.59
C VAL A 366 1.19 -28.56 3.55
N LEU A 367 2.07 -27.68 3.07
CA LEU A 367 1.83 -26.24 2.97
C LEU A 367 0.98 -25.86 1.74
N GLY A 368 0.92 -26.77 0.75
CA GLY A 368 0.10 -26.68 -0.46
C GLY A 368 0.86 -26.27 -1.71
N ASN A 369 1.81 -25.37 -1.64
CA ASN A 369 2.75 -24.89 -2.68
C ASN A 369 2.17 -24.82 -4.12
N SER A 370 0.91 -24.43 -4.26
CA SER A 370 0.18 -24.41 -5.52
C SER A 370 -0.18 -22.99 -5.92
N LEU A 371 0.55 -22.41 -6.88
CA LEU A 371 0.22 -21.12 -7.48
C LEU A 371 -1.20 -21.10 -8.04
N LYS A 372 -1.68 -22.24 -8.59
CA LYS A 372 -3.02 -22.36 -9.17
C LYS A 372 -4.13 -22.14 -8.12
N LYS A 373 -3.93 -22.59 -6.87
CA LYS A 373 -4.91 -22.37 -5.78
C LYS A 373 -4.92 -20.93 -5.28
N LEU A 374 -3.79 -20.25 -5.33
CA LEU A 374 -3.70 -18.83 -5.02
C LEU A 374 -4.34 -17.92 -6.06
N ASN A 375 -4.46 -18.40 -7.31
CA ASN A 375 -5.09 -17.64 -8.39
C ASN A 375 -6.62 -17.64 -8.32
N GLN A 376 -7.24 -18.36 -7.37
CA GLN A 376 -8.69 -18.31 -7.15
C GLN A 376 -9.01 -17.20 -6.12
N PRO A 377 -9.63 -16.08 -6.55
CA PRO A 377 -9.99 -15.02 -5.61
C PRO A 377 -11.10 -15.50 -4.66
N ASN A 378 -11.01 -15.15 -3.40
CA ASN A 378 -12.07 -15.45 -2.43
C ASN A 378 -13.12 -14.33 -2.46
N LEU A 379 -14.10 -14.48 -3.35
CA LEU A 379 -15.19 -13.50 -3.51
C LEU A 379 -16.04 -13.37 -2.24
N VAL A 380 -16.19 -14.44 -1.45
CA VAL A 380 -17.00 -14.41 -0.22
C VAL A 380 -16.43 -13.38 0.77
N THR A 381 -15.13 -13.39 1.01
CA THR A 381 -14.50 -12.41 1.91
C THR A 381 -14.69 -10.97 1.41
N ILE A 382 -14.60 -10.76 0.09
CA ILE A 382 -14.79 -9.44 -0.51
C ILE A 382 -16.22 -8.94 -0.30
N PHE A 383 -17.23 -9.73 -0.71
CA PHE A 383 -18.63 -9.29 -0.65
C PHE A 383 -19.18 -9.22 0.78
N VAL A 384 -18.77 -10.12 1.67
CA VAL A 384 -19.10 -10.01 3.11
C VAL A 384 -18.46 -8.76 3.70
N GLY A 385 -17.20 -8.48 3.35
CA GLY A 385 -16.52 -7.27 3.80
C GLY A 385 -17.18 -5.99 3.28
N ILE A 386 -17.61 -5.97 2.01
CA ILE A 386 -18.37 -4.84 1.44
C ILE A 386 -19.70 -4.66 2.19
N ALA A 387 -20.47 -5.74 2.40
CA ALA A 387 -21.73 -5.67 3.12
C ALA A 387 -21.56 -5.13 4.55
N LEU A 388 -20.57 -5.62 5.29
CA LEU A 388 -20.23 -5.09 6.62
C LEU A 388 -19.76 -3.63 6.55
N GLY A 389 -19.03 -3.26 5.50
CA GLY A 389 -18.58 -1.89 5.26
C GLY A 389 -19.73 -0.93 5.02
N VAL A 390 -20.69 -1.32 4.19
CA VAL A 390 -21.92 -0.55 3.93
C VAL A 390 -22.75 -0.42 5.21
N LEU A 391 -22.92 -1.50 5.97
CA LEU A 391 -23.60 -1.46 7.26
C LEU A 391 -22.91 -0.48 8.23
N LEU A 392 -21.60 -0.57 8.39
CA LEU A 392 -20.84 0.34 9.26
C LEU A 392 -20.93 1.79 8.76
N GLY A 393 -20.84 2.00 7.44
CA GLY A 393 -20.93 3.30 6.80
C GLY A 393 -22.29 3.97 6.99
N SER A 394 -23.35 3.19 7.13
CA SER A 394 -24.73 3.66 7.29
C SER A 394 -25.09 4.01 8.74
N ILE A 395 -24.26 3.64 9.73
CA ILE A 395 -24.52 3.94 11.14
C ILE A 395 -24.36 5.44 11.41
N PRO A 396 -25.40 6.12 11.94
CA PRO A 396 -25.26 7.51 12.35
C PRO A 396 -24.34 7.60 13.59
N LEU A 397 -23.20 8.29 13.46
CA LEU A 397 -22.19 8.43 14.53
C LEU A 397 -22.59 9.51 15.55
N LEU A 398 -23.29 10.54 15.11
CA LEU A 398 -23.74 11.65 15.95
C LEU A 398 -25.23 11.89 15.70
N ASN A 399 -26.00 11.97 16.79
CA ASN A 399 -27.41 12.35 16.76
C ASN A 399 -27.54 13.89 16.76
N VAL A 400 -27.07 14.51 15.68
CA VAL A 400 -27.29 15.93 15.37
C VAL A 400 -28.45 16.03 14.36
N PRO A 401 -29.03 17.22 14.13
CA PRO A 401 -30.14 17.39 13.18
C PRO A 401 -29.85 16.77 11.79
N GLN A 402 -28.59 16.74 11.37
CA GLN A 402 -28.11 16.01 10.20
C GLN A 402 -27.18 14.88 10.66
N PRO A 403 -27.56 13.59 10.51
CA PRO A 403 -26.78 12.49 11.04
C PRO A 403 -25.45 12.34 10.30
N VAL A 404 -24.34 12.55 11.02
CA VAL A 404 -22.99 12.31 10.50
C VAL A 404 -22.76 10.81 10.39
N LYS A 405 -22.48 10.31 9.19
CA LYS A 405 -22.18 8.90 8.89
C LYS A 405 -20.77 8.77 8.32
N LEU A 406 -20.19 7.58 8.39
CA LEU A 406 -18.94 7.29 7.67
C LEU A 406 -19.14 7.22 6.15
N GLY A 407 -20.37 7.00 5.70
CA GLY A 407 -20.74 6.90 4.29
C GLY A 407 -20.18 5.65 3.59
N LEU A 408 -20.47 5.54 2.30
CA LEU A 408 -20.07 4.42 1.44
C LEU A 408 -18.56 4.44 1.09
N ALA A 409 -17.86 5.53 1.36
CA ALA A 409 -16.41 5.61 1.24
C ALA A 409 -15.69 5.18 2.53
N GLY A 410 -16.12 5.72 3.69
CA GLY A 410 -15.43 5.50 4.97
C GLY A 410 -15.68 4.13 5.57
N GLY A 411 -16.93 3.65 5.58
CA GLY A 411 -17.28 2.36 6.15
C GLY A 411 -16.56 1.18 5.50
N PRO A 412 -16.66 1.00 4.18
CA PRO A 412 -15.93 -0.06 3.47
C PRO A 412 -14.42 0.04 3.62
N LEU A 413 -13.84 1.23 3.66
CA LEU A 413 -12.41 1.43 3.88
C LEU A 413 -11.96 0.88 5.24
N ILE A 414 -12.67 1.25 6.31
CA ILE A 414 -12.35 0.82 7.68
C ILE A 414 -12.46 -0.70 7.80
N VAL A 415 -13.59 -1.26 7.33
CA VAL A 415 -13.80 -2.72 7.39
C VAL A 415 -12.73 -3.46 6.59
N ALA A 416 -12.37 -2.97 5.41
CA ALA A 416 -11.32 -3.58 4.59
C ALA A 416 -9.94 -3.52 5.27
N ILE A 417 -9.58 -2.41 5.92
CA ILE A 417 -8.35 -2.28 6.72
C ILE A 417 -8.35 -3.30 7.87
N LEU A 418 -9.47 -3.43 8.60
CA LEU A 418 -9.61 -4.39 9.70
C LEU A 418 -9.54 -5.83 9.20
N ILE A 419 -10.22 -6.17 8.11
CA ILE A 419 -10.15 -7.50 7.49
C ILE A 419 -8.72 -7.77 7.02
N GLY A 420 -8.06 -6.83 6.35
CA GLY A 420 -6.68 -6.96 5.90
C GLY A 420 -5.70 -7.26 7.03
N ARG A 421 -5.96 -6.73 8.22
CA ARG A 421 -5.10 -6.92 9.40
C ARG A 421 -5.50 -8.11 10.26
N PHE A 422 -6.78 -8.25 10.58
CA PHE A 422 -7.29 -9.19 11.58
C PHE A 422 -8.05 -10.37 10.97
N GLY A 423 -8.31 -10.35 9.68
CA GLY A 423 -9.12 -11.39 9.01
C GLY A 423 -8.54 -12.79 9.18
N THR A 424 -7.22 -12.93 9.24
CA THR A 424 -6.54 -14.20 9.51
C THR A 424 -6.91 -14.79 10.87
N HIS A 425 -7.11 -13.95 11.89
CA HIS A 425 -7.53 -14.38 13.23
C HIS A 425 -8.96 -14.96 13.24
N PHE A 426 -9.81 -14.48 12.36
CA PHE A 426 -11.18 -14.98 12.16
C PHE A 426 -11.28 -16.06 11.06
N HIS A 427 -10.17 -16.66 10.67
CA HIS A 427 -10.07 -17.67 9.60
C HIS A 427 -10.61 -17.18 8.23
N LEU A 428 -10.78 -15.88 8.06
CA LEU A 428 -11.09 -15.29 6.77
C LEU A 428 -9.84 -15.37 5.88
N VAL A 429 -9.98 -15.94 4.71
CA VAL A 429 -8.90 -15.94 3.72
C VAL A 429 -8.84 -14.54 3.11
N THR A 430 -7.97 -13.70 3.67
CA THR A 430 -7.76 -12.32 3.22
C THR A 430 -6.84 -12.22 2.01
N TYR A 431 -6.23 -13.34 1.62
CA TYR A 431 -5.36 -13.39 0.47
C TYR A 431 -6.18 -13.27 -0.81
N THR A 432 -6.13 -12.11 -1.41
CA THR A 432 -6.47 -11.89 -2.80
C THR A 432 -5.16 -11.77 -3.56
N THR A 433 -5.02 -12.42 -4.73
CA THR A 433 -3.81 -12.19 -5.54
C THR A 433 -3.65 -10.70 -5.77
N MET A 434 -2.43 -10.20 -5.74
CA MET A 434 -2.16 -8.79 -6.03
C MET A 434 -2.85 -8.35 -7.34
N SER A 435 -2.80 -9.21 -8.37
CA SER A 435 -3.45 -8.94 -9.66
C SER A 435 -4.97 -8.82 -9.55
N ALA A 436 -5.64 -9.70 -8.78
CA ALA A 436 -7.09 -9.64 -8.62
C ALA A 436 -7.52 -8.40 -7.81
N ASN A 437 -6.78 -8.04 -6.77
CA ASN A 437 -7.07 -6.84 -6.00
C ASN A 437 -6.82 -5.56 -6.82
N LEU A 438 -5.73 -5.52 -7.60
CA LEU A 438 -5.46 -4.42 -8.52
C LEU A 438 -6.56 -4.30 -9.59
N MET A 439 -7.01 -5.43 -10.16
CA MET A 439 -8.08 -5.41 -11.16
C MET A 439 -9.39 -4.88 -10.56
N LEU A 440 -9.75 -5.29 -9.34
CA LEU A 440 -10.95 -4.78 -8.65
C LEU A 440 -10.84 -3.27 -8.41
N ARG A 441 -9.66 -2.81 -7.97
CA ARG A 441 -9.36 -1.40 -7.78
C ARG A 441 -9.48 -0.60 -9.08
N GLU A 442 -8.89 -1.11 -10.16
CA GLU A 442 -8.91 -0.44 -11.47
C GLU A 442 -10.32 -0.37 -12.06
N ILE A 443 -11.12 -1.45 -11.94
CA ILE A 443 -12.52 -1.46 -12.36
C ILE A 443 -13.32 -0.46 -11.51
N GLY A 444 -13.16 -0.49 -10.18
CA GLY A 444 -13.87 0.41 -9.28
C GLY A 444 -13.60 1.88 -9.58
N ILE A 445 -12.32 2.27 -9.69
CA ILE A 445 -11.96 3.67 -9.99
C ILE A 445 -12.38 4.08 -11.40
N ALA A 446 -12.32 3.18 -12.39
CA ALA A 446 -12.75 3.47 -13.75
C ALA A 446 -14.25 3.77 -13.83
N LEU A 447 -15.07 2.94 -13.19
CA LEU A 447 -16.52 3.13 -13.10
C LEU A 447 -16.87 4.43 -12.37
N PHE A 448 -16.23 4.67 -11.23
CA PHE A 448 -16.42 5.89 -10.44
C PHE A 448 -16.07 7.15 -11.25
N LEU A 449 -14.86 7.21 -11.84
CA LEU A 449 -14.44 8.39 -12.60
C LEU A 449 -15.28 8.62 -13.86
N ALA A 450 -15.72 7.55 -14.53
CA ALA A 450 -16.60 7.67 -15.69
C ALA A 450 -17.97 8.25 -15.29
N ALA A 451 -18.57 7.74 -14.21
CA ALA A 451 -19.85 8.23 -13.71
C ALA A 451 -19.76 9.70 -13.27
N VAL A 452 -18.71 10.04 -12.51
CA VAL A 452 -18.44 11.43 -12.07
C VAL A 452 -18.20 12.35 -13.26
N GLY A 453 -17.42 11.90 -14.27
CA GLY A 453 -17.15 12.68 -15.46
C GLY A 453 -18.40 12.95 -16.30
N ILE A 454 -19.24 11.91 -16.49
CA ILE A 454 -20.51 12.07 -17.19
C ILE A 454 -21.44 13.03 -16.44
N GLY A 455 -21.49 12.95 -15.09
CA GLY A 455 -22.31 13.86 -14.26
C GLY A 455 -21.81 15.29 -14.24
N ALA A 456 -20.52 15.53 -14.46
CA ALA A 456 -19.90 16.87 -14.47
C ALA A 456 -19.84 17.53 -15.85
N GLY A 457 -20.22 16.84 -16.93
CA GLY A 457 -20.07 17.36 -18.30
C GLY A 457 -21.00 18.52 -18.62
N ASP A 458 -22.18 18.50 -18.01
CA ASP A 458 -23.14 19.61 -18.16
C ASP A 458 -22.66 20.81 -17.32
N GLY A 459 -22.46 21.94 -17.97
CA GLY A 459 -21.98 23.18 -17.33
C GLY A 459 -20.48 23.27 -17.06
N PHE A 460 -19.63 22.30 -17.49
CA PHE A 460 -18.18 22.35 -17.27
C PHE A 460 -17.51 23.55 -17.93
N ILE A 461 -17.84 23.82 -19.19
CA ILE A 461 -17.26 24.94 -19.95
C ILE A 461 -17.72 26.26 -19.34
N ASP A 462 -19.01 26.39 -19.02
CA ASP A 462 -19.57 27.58 -18.39
C ASP A 462 -18.90 27.87 -17.04
N ALA A 463 -18.73 26.83 -16.20
CA ALA A 463 -18.04 26.97 -14.93
C ALA A 463 -16.59 27.44 -15.06
N ILE A 464 -15.87 27.03 -16.11
CA ILE A 464 -14.49 27.50 -16.38
C ILE A 464 -14.51 28.97 -16.84
N VAL A 465 -15.39 29.31 -17.74
CA VAL A 465 -15.50 30.67 -18.31
C VAL A 465 -15.94 31.66 -17.24
N ASP A 466 -16.86 31.28 -16.37
CA ASP A 466 -17.41 32.13 -15.28
C ASP A 466 -16.44 32.32 -14.09
N GLY A 467 -15.16 31.94 -14.27
CA GLY A 467 -14.11 32.21 -13.28
C GLY A 467 -13.43 30.96 -12.71
N GLY A 468 -13.84 29.78 -13.10
CA GLY A 468 -13.25 28.51 -12.66
C GLY A 468 -11.77 28.34 -13.04
N TYR A 469 -11.25 29.10 -14.02
CA TYR A 469 -9.81 29.15 -14.30
C TYR A 469 -8.98 29.60 -13.07
N ARG A 470 -9.56 30.37 -12.14
CA ARG A 470 -8.91 30.76 -10.87
C ARG A 470 -8.68 29.55 -9.95
N TRP A 471 -9.51 28.53 -10.05
CA TRP A 471 -9.40 27.29 -9.26
C TRP A 471 -8.08 26.58 -9.52
N ILE A 472 -7.51 26.77 -10.73
CA ILE A 472 -6.16 26.29 -11.06
C ILE A 472 -5.13 26.87 -10.10
N GLY A 473 -5.13 28.18 -9.88
CA GLY A 473 -4.24 28.87 -8.97
C GLY A 473 -4.44 28.45 -7.51
N TYR A 474 -5.70 28.25 -7.11
CA TYR A 474 -6.04 27.74 -5.77
C TYR A 474 -5.50 26.31 -5.59
N GLY A 475 -5.70 25.44 -6.58
CA GLY A 475 -5.17 24.08 -6.58
C GLY A 475 -3.66 24.04 -6.44
N VAL A 476 -2.93 24.84 -7.24
CA VAL A 476 -1.46 24.95 -7.15
C VAL A 476 -1.02 25.39 -5.75
N THR A 477 -1.69 26.38 -5.16
CA THR A 477 -1.37 26.87 -3.82
C THR A 477 -1.59 25.78 -2.77
N ILE A 478 -2.71 25.07 -2.84
CA ILE A 478 -3.06 23.96 -1.94
C ILE A 478 -2.09 22.78 -2.08
N THR A 479 -1.57 22.54 -3.27
CA THR A 479 -0.57 21.48 -3.52
C THR A 479 0.80 21.89 -2.98
N VAL A 480 1.31 23.03 -3.45
CA VAL A 480 2.73 23.36 -3.32
C VAL A 480 3.09 23.88 -1.94
N LEU A 481 2.24 24.72 -1.35
CA LEU A 481 2.56 25.39 -0.07
C LEU A 481 2.75 24.39 1.09
N PRO A 482 1.81 23.46 1.37
CA PRO A 482 1.98 22.48 2.43
C PRO A 482 3.18 21.56 2.20
N LEU A 483 3.39 21.14 0.94
CA LEU A 483 4.50 20.26 0.59
C LEU A 483 5.86 20.92 0.81
N ILE A 484 6.02 22.18 0.37
CA ILE A 484 7.28 22.91 0.59
C ILE A 484 7.56 23.11 2.07
N ILE A 485 6.55 23.55 2.86
CA ILE A 485 6.73 23.80 4.29
C ILE A 485 7.21 22.53 5.00
N VAL A 486 6.49 21.44 4.83
CA VAL A 486 6.82 20.19 5.53
C VAL A 486 8.11 19.57 4.99
N ALA A 487 8.37 19.66 3.67
CA ALA A 487 9.61 19.15 3.09
C ALA A 487 10.84 19.90 3.60
N LEU A 488 10.77 21.22 3.77
CA LEU A 488 11.84 22.01 4.36
C LEU A 488 12.07 21.62 5.83
N VAL A 489 11.01 21.47 6.62
CA VAL A 489 11.10 21.02 8.02
C VAL A 489 11.71 19.61 8.08
N ALA A 490 11.20 18.68 7.29
CA ALA A 490 11.68 17.30 7.24
C ALA A 490 13.17 17.22 6.83
N ARG A 491 13.58 18.05 5.88
CA ARG A 491 14.96 18.02 5.37
C ARG A 491 15.94 18.75 6.28
N LEU A 492 15.59 19.96 6.74
CA LEU A 492 16.53 20.83 7.48
C LEU A 492 16.58 20.47 8.97
N TRP A 493 15.44 20.18 9.60
CA TRP A 493 15.37 19.92 11.04
C TRP A 493 15.44 18.44 11.36
N LEU A 494 14.68 17.60 10.64
CA LEU A 494 14.67 16.17 10.86
C LEU A 494 15.77 15.43 10.09
N LYS A 495 16.55 16.13 9.24
CA LYS A 495 17.65 15.59 8.43
C LYS A 495 17.25 14.36 7.61
N MET A 496 15.99 14.32 7.16
CA MET A 496 15.44 13.19 6.40
C MET A 496 16.19 13.02 5.09
N ASN A 497 16.53 11.76 4.74
CA ASN A 497 17.10 11.41 3.45
C ASN A 497 16.16 11.86 2.32
N TYR A 498 16.71 12.37 1.21
CA TYR A 498 15.93 12.93 0.11
C TYR A 498 15.02 11.88 -0.56
N TYR A 499 15.47 10.65 -0.69
CA TYR A 499 14.65 9.58 -1.25
C TYR A 499 13.45 9.26 -0.35
N THR A 500 13.66 9.18 0.95
CA THR A 500 12.57 9.02 1.92
C THR A 500 11.59 10.18 1.86
N LEU A 501 12.10 11.41 1.67
CA LEU A 501 11.29 12.61 1.51
C LEU A 501 10.44 12.58 0.24
N MET A 502 10.99 12.12 -0.90
CA MET A 502 10.21 11.92 -2.13
C MET A 502 9.08 10.90 -1.91
N GLY A 503 9.38 9.80 -1.20
CA GLY A 503 8.37 8.81 -0.81
C GLY A 503 7.30 9.40 0.11
N LEU A 504 7.68 10.25 1.08
CA LEU A 504 6.76 10.99 1.94
C LEU A 504 5.83 11.91 1.11
N ILE A 505 6.38 12.70 0.19
CA ILE A 505 5.62 13.62 -0.67
C ILE A 505 4.62 12.83 -1.54
N ALA A 506 5.08 11.83 -2.29
CA ALA A 506 4.23 11.01 -3.14
C ALA A 506 3.14 10.26 -2.36
N GLY A 507 3.49 9.72 -1.17
CA GLY A 507 2.56 9.00 -0.31
C GLY A 507 1.54 9.92 0.35
N SER A 508 1.95 11.13 0.75
CA SER A 508 1.05 12.12 1.36
C SER A 508 0.08 12.76 0.38
N THR A 509 0.38 12.73 -0.90
CA THR A 509 -0.50 13.19 -1.98
C THR A 509 -1.23 12.06 -2.68
N THR A 510 -0.95 10.80 -2.33
CA THR A 510 -1.54 9.60 -2.94
C THR A 510 -1.34 9.52 -4.46
N ASP A 511 -0.24 10.12 -4.98
CA ASP A 511 0.00 10.36 -6.41
C ASP A 511 0.89 9.27 -7.05
N PRO A 512 0.33 8.38 -7.92
CA PRO A 512 1.11 7.39 -8.65
C PRO A 512 2.14 7.98 -9.64
N PRO A 513 1.86 9.05 -10.39
CA PRO A 513 2.87 9.73 -11.20
C PRO A 513 4.08 10.24 -10.41
N ALA A 514 3.85 10.84 -9.23
CA ALA A 514 4.93 11.28 -8.36
C ALA A 514 5.74 10.11 -7.81
N LEU A 515 5.07 8.99 -7.46
CA LEU A 515 5.76 7.77 -7.08
C LEU A 515 6.61 7.20 -8.23
N ALA A 516 6.09 7.21 -9.45
CA ALA A 516 6.84 6.76 -10.63
C ALA A 516 8.08 7.63 -10.88
N TYR A 517 7.95 8.95 -10.73
CA TYR A 517 9.08 9.90 -10.79
C TYR A 517 10.10 9.62 -9.69
N ALA A 518 9.66 9.42 -8.46
CA ALA A 518 10.52 9.10 -7.32
C ALA A 518 11.30 7.78 -7.56
N ASN A 519 10.63 6.73 -8.02
CA ASN A 519 11.26 5.44 -8.35
C ASN A 519 12.28 5.56 -9.49
N ALA A 520 11.97 6.34 -10.53
CA ALA A 520 12.89 6.57 -11.65
C ALA A 520 14.15 7.35 -11.21
N THR A 521 14.03 8.19 -10.18
CA THR A 521 15.14 9.01 -9.67
C THR A 521 16.04 8.25 -8.70
N ALA A 522 15.49 7.37 -7.89
CA ALA A 522 16.19 6.71 -6.77
C ALA A 522 16.43 5.20 -6.97
N GLY A 523 15.98 4.61 -8.07
CA GLY A 523 16.03 3.17 -8.27
C GLY A 523 15.01 2.39 -7.44
N ASN A 524 15.14 1.06 -7.38
CA ASN A 524 14.11 0.16 -6.82
C ASN A 524 13.97 0.17 -5.28
N ASP A 525 14.79 0.91 -4.54
CA ASP A 525 14.83 0.85 -3.06
C ASP A 525 13.91 1.86 -2.35
N MET A 526 13.06 2.56 -3.09
CA MET A 526 12.25 3.70 -2.66
C MET A 526 10.92 3.47 -1.90
N PRO A 527 10.38 2.29 -1.74
CA PRO A 527 8.99 2.16 -1.24
C PRO A 527 8.78 2.54 0.22
N VAL A 528 9.84 2.66 1.05
CA VAL A 528 9.69 2.77 2.51
C VAL A 528 8.92 4.01 2.94
N GLY A 529 9.28 5.18 2.43
CA GLY A 529 8.57 6.42 2.77
C GLY A 529 7.11 6.42 2.29
N TYR A 530 6.88 6.01 1.05
CA TYR A 530 5.54 5.93 0.46
C TYR A 530 4.65 4.92 1.19
N SER A 531 5.10 3.68 1.32
CA SER A 531 4.32 2.59 1.91
C SER A 531 4.01 2.83 3.39
N THR A 532 4.85 3.58 4.10
CA THR A 532 4.64 3.92 5.50
C THR A 532 3.52 4.94 5.67
N VAL A 533 3.45 5.97 4.82
CA VAL A 533 2.51 7.08 5.03
C VAL A 533 1.18 6.90 4.27
N TYR A 534 1.21 6.25 3.11
CA TYR A 534 0.06 6.09 2.23
C TYR A 534 -1.20 5.55 2.93
N PRO A 535 -1.13 4.50 3.80
CA PRO A 535 -2.31 3.98 4.48
C PRO A 535 -3.00 4.99 5.38
N VAL A 536 -2.20 5.70 6.18
CA VAL A 536 -2.72 6.69 7.14
C VAL A 536 -3.27 7.91 6.41
N VAL A 537 -2.55 8.37 5.39
CA VAL A 537 -2.96 9.52 4.58
C VAL A 537 -4.26 9.24 3.83
N MET A 538 -4.40 8.06 3.24
CA MET A 538 -5.62 7.68 2.54
C MET A 538 -6.84 7.78 3.46
N PHE A 539 -6.74 7.23 4.68
CA PHE A 539 -7.78 7.34 5.70
C PHE A 539 -8.06 8.80 6.09
N LEU A 540 -7.01 9.58 6.38
CA LEU A 540 -7.16 10.97 6.80
C LEU A 540 -7.79 11.85 5.72
N ARG A 541 -7.43 11.66 4.45
CA ARG A 541 -7.99 12.46 3.36
C ARG A 541 -9.46 12.18 3.11
N VAL A 542 -9.89 10.91 3.22
CA VAL A 542 -11.32 10.56 3.18
C VAL A 542 -12.06 11.24 4.33
N LEU A 543 -11.53 11.11 5.54
CA LEU A 543 -12.14 11.70 6.73
C LEU A 543 -12.18 13.23 6.69
N THR A 544 -11.07 13.87 6.32
CA THR A 544 -11.00 15.34 6.26
C THR A 544 -11.89 15.93 5.16
N ALA A 545 -12.04 15.25 4.02
CA ALA A 545 -12.95 15.68 2.96
C ALA A 545 -14.41 15.65 3.42
N GLN A 546 -14.84 14.58 4.12
CA GLN A 546 -16.18 14.48 4.71
C GLN A 546 -16.40 15.57 5.76
N ILE A 547 -15.47 15.71 6.71
CA ILE A 547 -15.55 16.70 7.78
C ILE A 547 -15.64 18.11 7.18
N PHE A 548 -14.85 18.43 6.16
CA PHE A 548 -14.84 19.75 5.55
C PHE A 548 -16.17 20.08 4.87
N ILE A 549 -16.82 19.10 4.21
CA ILE A 549 -18.18 19.27 3.67
C ILE A 549 -19.19 19.51 4.80
N LEU A 550 -19.15 18.71 5.87
CA LEU A 550 -20.08 18.80 6.98
C LEU A 550 -19.95 20.13 7.77
N PHE A 551 -18.78 20.76 7.76
CA PHE A 551 -18.60 22.11 8.32
C PHE A 551 -19.25 23.22 7.46
N ALA A 552 -19.61 22.92 6.21
CA ALA A 552 -20.26 23.86 5.30
C ALA A 552 -21.77 23.90 5.43
N LEU A 553 -22.32 22.89 6.06
CA LEU A 553 -23.75 22.64 6.21
C LEU A 553 -24.25 23.08 7.60
#